data_3b17a7c898a58756edd58254b5398555
#
_entry.id   3b17a7c898a58756edd58254b5398555
#
_cell.length_a   1.000
_cell.length_b   1.000
_cell.length_c   1.000
_cell.angle_alpha   90.00
_cell.angle_beta   90.00
_cell.angle_gamma   90.00
#
_symmetry.space_group_name_H-M   'P 1'
#
loop_
_entity.id
_entity.type
_entity.pdbx_description
1 polymer ?
#
loop_
_entity_poly.entity_id
_entity_poly.type
_entity_poly.pdbx_seq_one_letter_code
_entity_poly.pdbx_strand_id
1 'polypeptide(L)'
;LKEKRRKLGVPKAHVSATYRKVQVTVPDAPVDVNIPARMTFYVDTRFTAAQVSRIQVLAGLVLLNWDTHFTELNDGAARSRYQQCVNKYAKFNLAPVWFEGKLTNGAAAAAVQMDGFTTQIAANGFGQAAKAYIMYQKSGSSTIKGVNASNPETNSLTVTINATDISKTSVTNQFLAGSLQHAWLHREGYRHPAGKYTNYFAGECSMCLMRNNKDKTSTPASTYTQWLD
;
A
#
# COMPACT_ATOMS: atom_id res chain seq x y z
N LEU A 1 33.93 -8.06 -8.58
CA LEU A 1 32.68 -7.40 -8.25
C LEU A 1 31.46 -8.32 -8.40
N LYS A 2 31.32 -9.02 -9.55
CA LYS A 2 30.24 -10.02 -9.79
C LYS A 2 30.27 -11.17 -8.76
N GLU A 3 31.44 -11.65 -8.42
CA GLU A 3 31.62 -12.76 -7.49
C GLU A 3 31.34 -12.37 -6.02
N LYS A 4 31.74 -11.16 -5.61
CA LYS A 4 31.46 -10.63 -4.29
C LYS A 4 29.95 -10.39 -4.06
N ARG A 5 29.22 -10.01 -5.12
CA ARG A 5 27.75 -9.81 -5.09
C ARG A 5 26.99 -11.13 -4.98
N ARG A 6 27.49 -12.19 -5.63
CA ARG A 6 26.92 -13.54 -5.54
C ARG A 6 27.02 -14.10 -4.11
N LYS A 7 28.12 -13.82 -3.40
CA LYS A 7 28.33 -14.21 -1.99
C LYS A 7 27.43 -13.46 -1.01
N LEU A 8 26.93 -12.26 -1.37
CA LEU A 8 26.06 -11.46 -0.52
C LEU A 8 24.57 -11.72 -0.78
N GLY A 9 24.20 -12.67 -1.64
CA GLY A 9 22.81 -13.01 -1.91
C GLY A 9 21.97 -11.89 -2.57
N VAL A 10 22.62 -10.83 -3.06
CA VAL A 10 21.93 -9.71 -3.71
C VAL A 10 21.47 -10.13 -5.11
N PRO A 11 20.18 -10.10 -5.44
CA PRO A 11 19.68 -10.49 -6.74
C PRO A 11 20.34 -9.70 -7.88
N LYS A 12 20.70 -10.37 -8.95
CA LYS A 12 21.38 -9.77 -10.12
C LYS A 12 20.65 -8.55 -10.71
N ALA A 13 19.31 -8.56 -10.62
CA ALA A 13 18.44 -7.47 -11.09
C ALA A 13 18.62 -6.16 -10.29
N HIS A 14 18.89 -6.25 -9.00
CA HIS A 14 19.09 -5.07 -8.15
C HIS A 14 20.36 -4.28 -8.44
N VAL A 15 21.30 -4.92 -9.07
CA VAL A 15 22.66 -4.38 -9.23
C VAL A 15 22.83 -3.54 -10.47
N SER A 16 21.99 -3.77 -11.48
CA SER A 16 22.00 -3.04 -12.76
C SER A 16 20.82 -2.09 -12.93
N ALA A 17 19.87 -2.06 -11.98
CA ALA A 17 18.73 -1.19 -12.06
C ALA A 17 19.15 0.28 -11.83
N THR A 18 18.66 1.17 -12.68
CA THR A 18 18.73 2.62 -12.51
C THR A 18 17.35 3.15 -12.14
N TYR A 19 17.33 4.25 -11.37
CA TYR A 19 16.11 4.81 -10.84
C TYR A 19 16.01 6.30 -11.17
N ARG A 20 14.79 6.73 -11.45
CA ARG A 20 14.46 8.16 -11.58
C ARG A 20 13.58 8.59 -10.42
N LYS A 21 13.77 9.82 -9.97
CA LYS A 21 12.96 10.44 -8.93
C LYS A 21 11.58 10.79 -9.50
N VAL A 22 10.53 10.33 -8.84
CA VAL A 22 9.14 10.64 -9.17
C VAL A 22 8.44 11.14 -7.93
N GLN A 23 7.64 12.19 -8.05
CA GLN A 23 6.90 12.76 -6.94
C GLN A 23 5.40 12.60 -7.15
N VAL A 24 4.70 12.37 -6.04
CA VAL A 24 3.24 12.33 -5.97
C VAL A 24 2.80 13.38 -4.95
N THR A 25 1.83 14.20 -5.31
CA THR A 25 1.24 15.19 -4.39
C THR A 25 0.52 14.48 -3.25
N VAL A 26 0.78 14.93 -2.03
CA VAL A 26 0.08 14.46 -0.83
C VAL A 26 -1.06 15.43 -0.53
N PRO A 27 -2.30 14.95 -0.33
CA PRO A 27 -3.41 15.79 0.12
C PRO A 27 -3.11 16.43 1.48
N ASP A 28 -3.70 17.59 1.72
CA ASP A 28 -3.62 18.30 3.00
C ASP A 28 -4.66 17.73 3.98
N ALA A 29 -4.43 16.51 4.43
CA ALA A 29 -5.32 15.83 5.36
C ALA A 29 -5.24 16.44 6.77
N PRO A 30 -6.35 16.49 7.51
CA PRO A 30 -6.39 17.03 8.87
C PRO A 30 -5.80 16.03 9.89
N VAL A 31 -4.46 15.97 9.94
CA VAL A 31 -3.68 15.11 10.84
C VAL A 31 -2.75 15.95 11.72
N ASP A 32 -2.47 15.48 12.94
CA ASP A 32 -1.69 16.21 13.95
C ASP A 32 -0.17 16.08 13.77
N VAL A 33 0.27 15.68 12.58
CA VAL A 33 1.69 15.55 12.24
C VAL A 33 2.03 16.34 11.00
N ASN A 34 3.27 16.78 10.90
CA ASN A 34 3.72 17.51 9.73
C ASN A 34 3.87 16.58 8.54
N ILE A 35 3.05 16.78 7.53
CA ILE A 35 3.01 15.99 6.30
C ILE A 35 3.70 16.76 5.17
N PRO A 36 4.58 16.14 4.39
CA PRO A 36 5.18 16.78 3.23
C PRO A 36 4.13 17.00 2.13
N ALA A 37 4.24 18.09 1.39
CA ALA A 37 3.36 18.34 0.24
C ALA A 37 3.52 17.29 -0.88
N ARG A 38 4.61 16.54 -0.88
CA ARG A 38 4.92 15.51 -1.90
C ARG A 38 5.63 14.32 -1.30
N MET A 39 5.22 13.12 -1.70
CA MET A 39 5.97 11.89 -1.52
C MET A 39 6.94 11.68 -2.68
N THR A 40 8.14 11.18 -2.39
CA THR A 40 9.17 10.91 -3.38
C THR A 40 9.41 9.41 -3.51
N PHE A 41 9.31 8.91 -4.74
CA PHE A 41 9.65 7.54 -5.10
C PHE A 41 10.84 7.52 -6.07
N TYR A 42 11.65 6.47 -5.97
CA TYR A 42 12.70 6.14 -6.91
C TYR A 42 12.20 5.00 -7.80
N VAL A 43 11.72 5.37 -8.99
CA VAL A 43 11.07 4.45 -9.92
C VAL A 43 12.08 3.88 -10.90
N ASP A 44 12.10 2.56 -11.06
CA ASP A 44 12.97 1.87 -11.99
C ASP A 44 12.78 2.39 -13.43
N THR A 45 13.88 2.70 -14.10
CA THR A 45 13.84 3.32 -15.44
C THR A 45 13.34 2.40 -16.55
N ARG A 46 13.16 1.11 -16.29
CA ARG A 46 12.54 0.15 -17.22
C ARG A 46 11.03 0.35 -17.38
N PHE A 47 10.37 1.02 -16.43
CA PHE A 47 8.98 1.40 -16.63
C PHE A 47 8.85 2.46 -17.73
N THR A 48 7.87 2.27 -18.63
CA THR A 48 7.51 3.26 -19.65
C THR A 48 6.90 4.51 -19.00
N ALA A 49 6.85 5.62 -19.75
CA ALA A 49 6.20 6.85 -19.27
C ALA A 49 4.72 6.61 -18.89
N ALA A 50 3.99 5.84 -19.68
CA ALA A 50 2.59 5.47 -19.40
C ALA A 50 2.46 4.66 -18.11
N GLN A 51 3.35 3.69 -17.88
CA GLN A 51 3.37 2.92 -16.64
C GLN A 51 3.66 3.81 -15.43
N VAL A 52 4.63 4.71 -15.54
CA VAL A 52 4.94 5.66 -14.45
C VAL A 52 3.75 6.56 -14.15
N SER A 53 3.10 7.11 -15.17
CA SER A 53 1.89 7.92 -14.98
C SER A 53 0.80 7.12 -14.27
N ARG A 54 0.60 5.87 -14.65
CA ARG A 54 -0.37 5.00 -13.97
C ARG A 54 0.00 4.76 -12.52
N ILE A 55 1.27 4.47 -12.21
CA ILE A 55 1.78 4.32 -10.83
C ILE A 55 1.46 5.56 -9.99
N GLN A 56 1.66 6.76 -10.53
CA GLN A 56 1.32 8.00 -9.83
C GLN A 56 -0.18 8.12 -9.55
N VAL A 57 -1.04 7.72 -10.50
CA VAL A 57 -2.49 7.67 -10.29
C VAL A 57 -2.87 6.69 -9.19
N LEU A 58 -2.25 5.49 -9.15
CA LEU A 58 -2.52 4.50 -8.10
C LEU A 58 -2.14 5.03 -6.72
N ALA A 59 -0.95 5.61 -6.59
CA ALA A 59 -0.52 6.24 -5.34
C ALA A 59 -1.47 7.37 -4.92
N GLY A 60 -1.90 8.19 -5.87
CA GLY A 60 -2.89 9.24 -5.63
C GLY A 60 -4.22 8.73 -5.10
N LEU A 61 -4.72 7.59 -5.61
CA LEU A 61 -5.97 6.97 -5.13
C LEU A 61 -5.84 6.44 -3.70
N VAL A 62 -4.70 5.84 -3.33
CA VAL A 62 -4.44 5.41 -1.95
C VAL A 62 -4.38 6.61 -1.02
N LEU A 63 -3.69 7.68 -1.42
CA LEU A 63 -3.60 8.92 -0.65
C LEU A 63 -4.96 9.62 -0.51
N LEU A 64 -5.78 9.61 -1.56
CA LEU A 64 -7.14 10.15 -1.51
C LEU A 64 -8.02 9.39 -0.50
N ASN A 65 -7.91 8.07 -0.44
CA ASN A 65 -8.64 7.27 0.54
C ASN A 65 -8.18 7.60 1.98
N TRP A 66 -6.89 7.81 2.17
CA TRP A 66 -6.32 8.24 3.45
C TRP A 66 -6.82 9.64 3.86
N ASP A 67 -6.74 10.61 2.98
CA ASP A 67 -7.24 11.98 3.21
C ASP A 67 -8.74 11.98 3.52
N THR A 68 -9.55 11.28 2.72
CA THR A 68 -11.00 11.17 2.92
C THR A 68 -11.33 10.59 4.29
N HIS A 69 -10.57 9.59 4.76
CA HIS A 69 -10.76 9.02 6.09
C HIS A 69 -10.64 10.08 7.19
N PHE A 70 -9.57 10.86 7.18
CA PHE A 70 -9.34 11.89 8.21
C PHE A 70 -10.28 13.08 8.05
N THR A 71 -10.58 13.50 6.84
CA THR A 71 -11.53 14.58 6.55
C THR A 71 -12.93 14.24 7.08
N GLU A 72 -13.44 13.03 6.81
CA GLU A 72 -14.75 12.62 7.33
C GLU A 72 -14.80 12.62 8.85
N LEU A 73 -13.74 12.19 9.54
CA LEU A 73 -13.66 12.24 11.01
C LEU A 73 -13.58 13.68 11.52
N ASN A 74 -12.80 14.54 10.87
CA ASN A 74 -12.69 15.95 11.22
C ASN A 74 -14.02 16.70 11.05
N ASP A 75 -14.82 16.29 10.06
CA ASP A 75 -16.16 16.83 9.80
C ASP A 75 -17.24 16.27 10.74
N GLY A 76 -16.83 15.48 11.75
CA GLY A 76 -17.70 15.01 12.83
C GLY A 76 -18.32 13.63 12.62
N ALA A 77 -17.90 12.87 11.60
CA ALA A 77 -18.33 11.49 11.45
C ALA A 77 -17.81 10.63 12.61
N ALA A 78 -18.66 9.83 13.24
CA ALA A 78 -18.25 8.88 14.29
C ALA A 78 -17.31 7.78 13.74
N ARG A 79 -17.43 7.47 12.46
CA ARG A 79 -16.57 6.54 11.69
C ARG A 79 -16.52 6.99 10.25
N SER A 80 -15.34 6.95 9.64
CA SER A 80 -15.23 7.15 8.19
C SER A 80 -15.89 6.01 7.41
N ARG A 81 -16.22 6.26 6.14
CA ARG A 81 -16.72 5.20 5.24
C ARG A 81 -15.74 4.04 5.12
N TYR A 82 -14.45 4.34 5.13
CA TYR A 82 -13.41 3.30 5.14
C TYR A 82 -13.49 2.44 6.40
N GLN A 83 -13.58 3.03 7.60
CA GLN A 83 -13.77 2.28 8.84
C GLN A 83 -15.04 1.43 8.83
N GLN A 84 -16.15 1.96 8.33
CA GLN A 84 -17.41 1.23 8.24
C GLN A 84 -17.29 0.02 7.31
N CYS A 85 -16.65 0.18 6.15
CA CYS A 85 -16.43 -0.91 5.21
C CYS A 85 -15.53 -1.99 5.81
N VAL A 86 -14.37 -1.60 6.36
CA VAL A 86 -13.42 -2.56 6.96
C VAL A 86 -14.05 -3.28 8.15
N ASN A 87 -14.79 -2.56 9.00
CA ASN A 87 -15.45 -3.15 10.17
C ASN A 87 -16.43 -4.26 9.80
N LYS A 88 -17.08 -4.15 8.66
CA LYS A 88 -18.05 -5.15 8.20
C LYS A 88 -17.39 -6.47 7.79
N TYR A 89 -16.18 -6.42 7.26
CA TYR A 89 -15.56 -7.58 6.60
C TYR A 89 -14.35 -8.14 7.31
N ALA A 90 -13.61 -7.33 8.07
CA ALA A 90 -12.37 -7.77 8.71
C ALA A 90 -12.62 -8.79 9.82
N LYS A 91 -11.98 -9.94 9.75
CA LYS A 91 -12.16 -11.05 10.70
C LYS A 91 -10.89 -11.49 11.40
N PHE A 92 -9.74 -11.43 10.74
CA PHE A 92 -8.46 -11.94 11.24
C PHE A 92 -7.34 -10.94 11.05
N ASN A 93 -6.25 -11.13 11.81
CA ASN A 93 -5.03 -10.33 11.71
C ASN A 93 -5.32 -8.82 11.77
N LEU A 94 -6.04 -8.40 12.81
CA LEU A 94 -6.50 -7.03 12.95
C LEU A 94 -5.40 -6.04 13.34
N ALA A 95 -4.30 -6.51 13.92
CA ALA A 95 -3.23 -5.67 14.42
C ALA A 95 -1.94 -5.84 13.61
N PRO A 96 -1.22 -4.76 13.32
CA PRO A 96 0.14 -4.85 12.80
C PRO A 96 1.09 -5.33 13.89
N VAL A 97 2.27 -5.83 13.48
CA VAL A 97 3.24 -6.46 14.41
C VAL A 97 3.84 -5.50 15.45
N TRP A 98 3.77 -4.20 15.22
CA TRP A 98 4.26 -3.17 16.14
C TRP A 98 3.22 -2.69 17.15
N PHE A 99 1.93 -3.06 16.95
CA PHE A 99 0.84 -2.62 17.83
C PHE A 99 0.80 -3.49 19.08
N GLU A 100 0.87 -2.86 20.23
CA GLU A 100 0.70 -3.51 21.53
C GLU A 100 -0.78 -3.50 21.96
N GLY A 101 -1.27 -4.63 22.38
CA GLY A 101 -2.66 -4.79 22.81
C GLY A 101 -3.51 -5.59 21.83
N LYS A 102 -4.83 -5.52 22.00
CA LYS A 102 -5.81 -6.26 21.20
C LYS A 102 -6.83 -5.31 20.58
N LEU A 103 -6.96 -5.40 19.27
CA LEU A 103 -8.02 -4.73 18.52
C LEU A 103 -9.25 -5.64 18.46
N THR A 104 -10.42 -5.10 18.76
CA THR A 104 -11.66 -5.89 18.93
C THR A 104 -12.55 -5.89 17.71
N ASN A 105 -12.36 -4.93 16.80
CA ASN A 105 -13.14 -4.81 15.56
C ASN A 105 -12.35 -4.15 14.44
N GLY A 106 -12.88 -4.26 13.23
CA GLY A 106 -12.24 -3.72 12.03
C GLY A 106 -12.20 -2.18 11.99
N ALA A 107 -13.14 -1.49 12.63
CA ALA A 107 -13.13 -0.02 12.66
C ALA A 107 -11.95 0.52 13.49
N ALA A 108 -11.71 -0.06 14.67
CA ALA A 108 -10.56 0.28 15.50
C ALA A 108 -9.24 -0.07 14.80
N ALA A 109 -9.20 -1.24 14.13
CA ALA A 109 -8.03 -1.64 13.36
C ALA A 109 -7.77 -0.71 12.17
N ALA A 110 -8.81 -0.26 11.47
CA ALA A 110 -8.68 0.70 10.37
C ALA A 110 -8.14 2.06 10.84
N ALA A 111 -8.51 2.52 12.04
CA ALA A 111 -7.95 3.73 12.63
C ALA A 111 -6.43 3.56 12.87
N VAL A 112 -6.02 2.48 13.50
CA VAL A 112 -4.59 2.16 13.73
C VAL A 112 -3.81 2.04 12.42
N GLN A 113 -4.41 1.43 11.41
CA GLN A 113 -3.81 1.32 10.08
C GLN A 113 -3.61 2.70 9.45
N MET A 114 -4.58 3.59 9.50
CA MET A 114 -4.47 4.93 8.93
C MET A 114 -3.44 5.79 9.68
N ASP A 115 -3.32 5.64 11.00
CA ASP A 115 -2.29 6.30 11.80
C ASP A 115 -0.88 5.80 11.42
N GLY A 116 -0.70 4.50 11.27
CA GLY A 116 0.56 3.90 10.80
C GLY A 116 0.92 4.34 9.39
N PHE A 117 -0.05 4.47 8.49
CA PHE A 117 0.17 4.98 7.14
C PHE A 117 0.56 6.48 7.16
N THR A 118 -0.06 7.28 8.04
CA THR A 118 0.34 8.67 8.28
C THR A 118 1.82 8.76 8.68
N THR A 119 2.25 7.89 9.60
CA THR A 119 3.65 7.80 10.03
C THR A 119 4.58 7.49 8.85
N GLN A 120 4.21 6.55 7.99
CA GLN A 120 5.00 6.21 6.79
C GLN A 120 5.07 7.36 5.79
N ILE A 121 3.97 8.07 5.56
CA ILE A 121 3.95 9.25 4.67
C ILE A 121 4.92 10.31 5.19
N ALA A 122 4.84 10.64 6.48
CA ALA A 122 5.71 11.62 7.11
C ALA A 122 7.20 11.22 7.01
N ALA A 123 7.53 9.99 7.35
CA ALA A 123 8.90 9.47 7.32
C ALA A 123 9.47 9.45 5.89
N ASN A 124 8.71 8.95 4.90
CA ASN A 124 9.14 8.92 3.51
C ASN A 124 9.35 10.34 2.95
N GLY A 125 8.41 11.25 3.19
CA GLY A 125 8.47 12.62 2.68
C GLY A 125 9.63 13.44 3.22
N PHE A 126 10.07 13.18 4.44
CA PHE A 126 11.20 13.88 5.06
C PHE A 126 12.55 13.16 4.89
N GLY A 127 12.60 12.06 4.15
CA GLY A 127 13.83 11.31 3.92
C GLY A 127 14.42 10.67 5.17
N GLN A 128 13.63 10.48 6.22
CA GLN A 128 14.06 9.88 7.49
C GLN A 128 14.11 8.36 7.39
N ALA A 129 13.19 7.77 6.63
CA ALA A 129 13.22 6.36 6.30
C ALA A 129 14.15 6.08 5.11
N ALA A 130 14.46 4.83 4.88
CA ALA A 130 15.12 4.42 3.65
C ALA A 130 14.32 4.87 2.42
N LYS A 131 15.03 5.20 1.33
CA LYS A 131 14.39 5.62 0.07
C LYS A 131 13.33 4.63 -0.38
N ALA A 132 12.16 5.13 -0.75
CA ALA A 132 11.08 4.32 -1.29
C ALA A 132 11.31 4.04 -2.78
N TYR A 133 11.52 2.77 -3.10
CA TYR A 133 11.74 2.32 -4.46
C TYR A 133 10.48 1.67 -5.05
N ILE A 134 10.21 1.99 -6.30
CA ILE A 134 9.27 1.24 -7.13
C ILE A 134 10.10 0.38 -8.07
N MET A 135 10.27 -0.88 -7.68
CA MET A 135 11.10 -1.84 -8.38
C MET A 135 10.34 -2.51 -9.53
N TYR A 136 11.04 -2.77 -10.62
CA TYR A 136 10.47 -3.37 -11.82
C TYR A 136 10.54 -4.89 -11.79
N GLN A 137 9.41 -5.53 -12.11
CA GLN A 137 9.33 -6.93 -12.50
C GLN A 137 8.59 -7.02 -13.83
N LYS A 138 9.13 -7.77 -14.79
CA LYS A 138 8.52 -7.90 -16.13
C LYS A 138 7.18 -8.62 -16.06
N SER A 139 7.13 -9.72 -15.33
CA SER A 139 5.95 -10.56 -15.12
C SER A 139 6.12 -11.35 -13.81
N GLY A 140 5.06 -11.89 -13.27
CA GLY A 140 5.10 -12.69 -12.05
C GLY A 140 3.70 -13.05 -11.55
N SER A 141 3.64 -13.78 -10.45
CA SER A 141 2.39 -14.24 -9.84
C SER A 141 1.63 -13.15 -9.08
N SER A 142 2.32 -12.10 -8.65
CA SER A 142 1.73 -10.97 -7.92
C SER A 142 1.82 -9.69 -8.75
N THR A 143 0.74 -8.89 -8.73
CA THR A 143 0.68 -7.62 -9.46
C THR A 143 1.58 -6.58 -8.81
N ILE A 144 1.43 -6.36 -7.50
CA ILE A 144 2.26 -5.49 -6.68
C ILE A 144 2.61 -6.26 -5.41
N LYS A 145 3.88 -6.22 -5.03
CA LYS A 145 4.39 -6.95 -3.88
C LYS A 145 5.16 -6.06 -2.94
N GLY A 146 4.82 -6.14 -1.65
CA GLY A 146 5.54 -5.50 -0.56
C GLY A 146 6.19 -6.55 0.34
N VAL A 147 7.48 -6.40 0.62
CA VAL A 147 8.17 -7.25 1.60
C VAL A 147 7.71 -6.88 3.00
N ASN A 148 7.40 -7.86 3.84
CA ASN A 148 7.01 -7.64 5.23
C ASN A 148 8.04 -6.77 5.97
N ALA A 149 7.52 -5.79 6.71
CA ALA A 149 8.29 -4.90 7.56
C ALA A 149 7.72 -4.90 8.98
N SER A 150 8.38 -4.26 9.92
CA SER A 150 8.00 -4.30 11.33
C SER A 150 7.74 -2.94 11.95
N ASN A 151 8.17 -1.85 11.29
CA ASN A 151 8.09 -0.51 11.85
C ASN A 151 7.82 0.54 10.77
N PRO A 152 6.66 1.23 10.80
CA PRO A 152 6.30 2.24 9.82
C PRO A 152 7.20 3.49 9.86
N GLU A 153 7.88 3.78 10.97
CA GLU A 153 8.78 4.92 11.07
C GLU A 153 10.09 4.71 10.29
N THR A 154 10.57 3.48 10.21
CA THR A 154 11.89 3.17 9.64
C THR A 154 11.82 2.46 8.29
N ASN A 155 10.71 1.82 7.97
CA ASN A 155 10.54 1.06 6.73
C ASN A 155 9.84 1.90 5.66
N SER A 156 10.52 2.05 4.53
CA SER A 156 9.99 2.79 3.39
C SER A 156 8.84 2.07 2.68
N LEU A 157 8.09 2.83 1.88
CA LEU A 157 7.02 2.34 1.01
C LEU A 157 7.56 1.67 -0.29
N THR A 158 8.68 0.97 -0.19
CA THR A 158 9.27 0.22 -1.31
C THR A 158 8.40 -0.95 -1.70
N VAL A 159 8.10 -1.07 -2.99
CA VAL A 159 7.33 -2.18 -3.57
C VAL A 159 7.93 -2.64 -4.90
N THR A 160 7.59 -3.87 -5.31
CA THR A 160 7.87 -4.38 -6.66
C THR A 160 6.57 -4.42 -7.45
N ILE A 161 6.59 -3.86 -8.66
CA ILE A 161 5.42 -3.81 -9.54
C ILE A 161 5.65 -4.65 -10.80
N ASN A 162 4.67 -5.48 -11.14
CA ASN A 162 4.62 -6.26 -12.36
C ASN A 162 4.21 -5.34 -13.53
N ALA A 163 5.15 -5.08 -14.42
CA ALA A 163 4.98 -4.18 -15.55
C ALA A 163 3.91 -4.69 -16.56
N THR A 164 3.78 -6.00 -16.73
CA THR A 164 2.75 -6.58 -17.60
C THR A 164 1.35 -6.30 -17.03
N ASP A 165 1.14 -6.51 -15.75
CA ASP A 165 -0.15 -6.29 -15.11
C ASP A 165 -0.54 -4.81 -15.05
N ILE A 166 0.42 -3.93 -14.75
CA ILE A 166 0.14 -2.50 -14.70
C ILE A 166 -0.16 -1.89 -16.07
N SER A 167 0.14 -2.61 -17.15
CA SER A 167 -0.18 -2.21 -18.52
C SER A 167 -1.57 -2.66 -18.98
N LYS A 168 -2.26 -3.52 -18.22
CA LYS A 168 -3.58 -4.04 -18.58
C LYS A 168 -4.64 -2.95 -18.47
N THR A 169 -5.22 -2.53 -19.60
CA THR A 169 -6.31 -1.54 -19.64
C THR A 169 -7.66 -2.09 -19.18
N SER A 170 -7.83 -3.42 -19.19
CA SER A 170 -9.02 -4.10 -18.68
C SER A 170 -9.14 -4.07 -17.15
N VAL A 171 -8.07 -3.74 -16.42
CA VAL A 171 -8.06 -3.61 -14.96
C VAL A 171 -8.15 -2.14 -14.60
N THR A 172 -9.11 -1.80 -13.74
CA THR A 172 -9.30 -0.41 -13.33
C THR A 172 -8.19 0.08 -12.44
N ASN A 173 -7.94 1.40 -12.44
CA ASN A 173 -6.99 2.01 -11.51
C ASN A 173 -7.40 1.77 -10.05
N GLN A 174 -8.70 1.71 -9.76
CA GLN A 174 -9.20 1.44 -8.42
C GLN A 174 -8.78 0.05 -7.90
N PHE A 175 -8.85 -0.99 -8.75
CA PHE A 175 -8.36 -2.33 -8.39
C PHE A 175 -6.86 -2.36 -8.16
N LEU A 176 -6.10 -1.73 -9.04
CA LEU A 176 -4.63 -1.67 -8.89
C LEU A 176 -4.21 -0.81 -7.69
N ALA A 177 -4.96 0.25 -7.36
CA ALA A 177 -4.73 1.02 -6.14
C ALA A 177 -4.91 0.18 -4.88
N GLY A 178 -5.92 -0.71 -4.85
CA GLY A 178 -6.08 -1.68 -3.77
C GLY A 178 -4.91 -2.66 -3.68
N SER A 179 -4.39 -3.13 -4.81
CA SER A 179 -3.18 -3.97 -4.86
C SER A 179 -1.95 -3.22 -4.30
N LEU A 180 -1.79 -1.94 -4.64
CA LEU A 180 -0.72 -1.11 -4.09
C LEU A 180 -0.88 -0.90 -2.58
N GLN A 181 -2.09 -0.58 -2.11
CA GLN A 181 -2.36 -0.44 -0.68
C GLN A 181 -2.02 -1.72 0.08
N HIS A 182 -2.40 -2.90 -0.46
CA HIS A 182 -2.09 -4.18 0.17
C HIS A 182 -0.58 -4.38 0.35
N ALA A 183 0.21 -4.10 -0.69
CA ALA A 183 1.67 -4.17 -0.63
C ALA A 183 2.25 -3.18 0.40
N TRP A 184 1.68 -1.97 0.50
CA TRP A 184 2.08 -0.99 1.51
C TRP A 184 1.66 -1.38 2.92
N LEU A 185 0.56 -2.10 3.10
CA LEU A 185 0.18 -2.66 4.42
C LEU A 185 1.22 -3.65 4.93
N HIS A 186 1.83 -4.45 4.08
CA HIS A 186 2.98 -5.27 4.47
C HIS A 186 4.17 -4.43 4.91
N ARG A 187 4.42 -3.30 4.27
CA ARG A 187 5.46 -2.34 4.66
C ARG A 187 5.14 -1.62 5.97
N GLU A 188 3.87 -1.49 6.31
CA GLU A 188 3.39 -0.90 7.55
C GLU A 188 3.47 -1.87 8.74
N GLY A 189 3.55 -3.17 8.49
CA GLY A 189 3.65 -4.18 9.55
C GLY A 189 2.51 -5.19 9.58
N TYR A 190 1.66 -5.18 8.58
CA TYR A 190 0.59 -6.19 8.45
C TYR A 190 1.11 -7.46 7.80
N ARG A 191 0.58 -8.58 8.25
CA ARG A 191 0.91 -9.92 7.76
C ARG A 191 -0.36 -10.75 7.63
N HIS A 192 -0.32 -11.75 6.80
CA HIS A 192 -1.37 -12.75 6.72
C HIS A 192 -0.77 -14.15 6.87
N PRO A 193 -1.49 -15.09 7.47
CA PRO A 193 -1.10 -16.49 7.47
C PRO A 193 -1.14 -17.04 6.05
N ALA A 194 -0.22 -17.94 5.70
CA ALA A 194 -0.09 -18.48 4.36
C ALA A 194 -1.40 -19.05 3.80
N GLY A 195 -1.74 -18.69 2.57
CA GLY A 195 -2.78 -19.30 1.76
C GLY A 195 -4.23 -18.84 2.00
N LYS A 196 -4.48 -17.73 2.73
CA LYS A 196 -5.85 -17.27 3.05
C LYS A 196 -5.99 -15.76 3.03
N TYR A 197 -6.24 -15.15 1.88
CA TYR A 197 -6.39 -13.69 1.77
C TYR A 197 -7.74 -13.14 2.23
N THR A 198 -8.83 -13.84 1.94
CA THR A 198 -10.19 -13.32 2.12
C THR A 198 -10.59 -13.08 3.57
N ASN A 199 -9.82 -13.58 4.51
CA ASN A 199 -10.08 -13.49 5.94
C ASN A 199 -9.07 -12.64 6.70
N TYR A 200 -8.25 -11.85 5.98
CA TYR A 200 -7.22 -11.03 6.60
C TYR A 200 -7.53 -9.56 6.53
N PHE A 201 -7.17 -8.84 7.57
CA PHE A 201 -7.34 -7.41 7.64
C PHE A 201 -6.73 -6.67 6.44
N ALA A 202 -5.51 -7.01 6.03
CA ALA A 202 -4.86 -6.39 4.89
C ALA A 202 -5.63 -6.62 3.57
N GLY A 203 -6.22 -7.79 3.39
CA GLY A 203 -7.09 -8.09 2.25
C GLY A 203 -8.40 -7.30 2.30
N GLU A 204 -9.04 -7.23 3.44
CA GLU A 204 -10.30 -6.49 3.63
C GLU A 204 -10.14 -4.99 3.44
N CYS A 205 -9.06 -4.40 3.94
CA CYS A 205 -8.69 -3.01 3.67
C CYS A 205 -8.58 -2.73 2.17
N SER A 206 -7.86 -3.58 1.46
CA SER A 206 -7.62 -3.43 0.03
C SER A 206 -8.90 -3.63 -0.79
N MET A 207 -9.74 -4.60 -0.43
CA MET A 207 -11.04 -4.79 -1.06
C MET A 207 -11.98 -3.61 -0.82
N CYS A 208 -11.94 -2.97 0.34
CA CYS A 208 -12.70 -1.75 0.60
C CYS A 208 -12.24 -0.61 -0.31
N LEU A 209 -10.93 -0.42 -0.48
CA LEU A 209 -10.42 0.57 -1.44
C LEU A 209 -10.85 0.24 -2.88
N MET A 210 -10.75 -1.02 -3.31
CA MET A 210 -11.16 -1.47 -4.64
C MET A 210 -12.64 -1.18 -4.94
N ARG A 211 -13.49 -1.19 -3.91
CA ARG A 211 -14.92 -0.89 -3.99
C ARG A 211 -15.27 0.58 -3.76
N ASN A 212 -14.28 1.43 -3.58
CA ASN A 212 -14.49 2.82 -3.17
C ASN A 212 -15.35 2.91 -1.88
N ASN A 213 -15.05 2.04 -0.92
CA ASN A 213 -15.75 1.88 0.37
C ASN A 213 -17.27 1.59 0.26
N LYS A 214 -17.75 1.18 -0.92
CA LYS A 214 -19.13 0.76 -1.13
C LYS A 214 -19.33 -0.70 -0.74
N ASP A 215 -20.46 -0.97 -0.16
CA ASP A 215 -20.87 -2.34 0.14
C ASP A 215 -21.26 -3.09 -1.15
N LYS A 216 -20.59 -4.20 -1.41
CA LYS A 216 -20.88 -5.09 -2.55
C LYS A 216 -20.79 -6.55 -2.10
N THR A 217 -21.76 -6.96 -1.30
CA THR A 217 -21.81 -8.33 -0.75
C THR A 217 -21.96 -9.41 -1.81
N SER A 218 -22.56 -9.09 -2.97
CA SER A 218 -22.78 -10.05 -4.06
C SER A 218 -21.55 -10.32 -4.92
N THR A 219 -20.51 -9.51 -4.84
CA THR A 219 -19.28 -9.72 -5.62
C THR A 219 -18.37 -10.71 -4.89
N PRO A 220 -17.97 -11.83 -5.50
CA PRO A 220 -17.08 -12.79 -4.86
C PRO A 220 -15.75 -12.16 -4.46
N ALA A 221 -15.23 -12.54 -3.29
CA ALA A 221 -13.94 -12.07 -2.80
C ALA A 221 -12.79 -12.34 -3.80
N SER A 222 -12.86 -13.46 -4.52
CA SER A 222 -11.87 -13.83 -5.56
C SER A 222 -11.72 -12.78 -6.67
N THR A 223 -12.76 -11.99 -6.94
CA THR A 223 -12.70 -10.87 -7.91
C THR A 223 -11.65 -9.83 -7.50
N TYR A 224 -11.42 -9.68 -6.21
CA TYR A 224 -10.47 -8.71 -5.65
C TYR A 224 -9.14 -9.35 -5.29
N THR A 225 -9.18 -10.51 -4.62
CA THR A 225 -7.98 -11.13 -4.03
C THR A 225 -7.00 -11.67 -5.07
N GLN A 226 -7.44 -11.93 -6.30
CA GLN A 226 -6.54 -12.29 -7.41
C GLN A 226 -5.49 -11.20 -7.74
N TRP A 227 -5.69 -9.97 -7.28
CA TRP A 227 -4.79 -8.85 -7.49
C TRP A 227 -3.88 -8.55 -6.30
N LEU A 228 -4.01 -9.30 -5.21
CA LEU A 228 -3.23 -9.18 -3.99
C LEU A 228 -2.08 -10.19 -3.96
N ASP A 229 -0.99 -9.84 -3.28
CA ASP A 229 0.14 -10.76 -3.09
C ASP A 229 -0.08 -11.77 -1.96
#